data_b7d389323fe48804574dd2830e1ada2d
#
_entry.id   b7d389323fe48804574dd2830e1ada2d
#
_cell.length_a   1.000
_cell.length_b   1.000
_cell.length_c   1.000
_cell.angle_alpha   90.00
_cell.angle_beta   90.00
_cell.angle_gamma   90.00
#
_symmetry.space_group_name_H-M   'P 1'
#
loop_
_entity.id
_entity.type
_entity.pdbx_description
1 polymer ?
#
loop_
_entity_poly.entity_id
_entity_poly.type
_entity_poly.pdbx_seq_one_letter_code
_entity_poly.pdbx_strand_id
1 'polypeptide(L)'
;MERKVAFITGASRGIGAESAVALAHAGYHVAITARTLTEGEPHDHVGSTAPLPGSLEATATAVRAAGTEALCLQADILDEAAVMQAARAAADHFGRVDLLFNNAVYQGNGNQERLLDVTREQLDAIYQGNLFTPLALVQTLLPGMIERGGGTIINMV
;
A
#
# COMPACT_ATOMS: atom_id res chain seq x y z
N MET A 1 1.32 20.12 -18.07
CA MET A 1 2.20 19.58 -17.03
C MET A 1 1.77 18.13 -16.79
N GLU A 2 2.72 17.23 -16.74
CA GLU A 2 2.48 15.82 -16.41
C GLU A 2 2.03 15.72 -14.94
N ARG A 3 0.99 14.92 -14.68
CA ARG A 3 0.46 14.76 -13.31
C ARG A 3 1.43 13.95 -12.46
N LYS A 4 1.54 14.29 -11.20
CA LYS A 4 2.29 13.51 -10.21
C LYS A 4 1.58 12.21 -9.91
N VAL A 5 2.32 11.23 -9.45
CA VAL A 5 1.83 9.88 -9.14
C VAL A 5 2.12 9.53 -7.69
N ALA A 6 1.11 9.03 -6.99
CA ALA A 6 1.24 8.48 -5.65
C ALA A 6 1.13 6.95 -5.69
N PHE A 7 1.97 6.25 -4.95
CA PHE A 7 1.86 4.82 -4.66
C PHE A 7 1.51 4.63 -3.19
N ILE A 8 0.41 3.94 -2.91
CA ILE A 8 -0.14 3.80 -1.56
C ILE A 8 -0.35 2.33 -1.22
N THR A 9 0.23 1.86 -0.13
CA THR A 9 -0.03 0.51 0.38
C THR A 9 -1.18 0.50 1.38
N GLY A 10 -1.94 -0.62 1.45
CA GLY A 10 -3.08 -0.76 2.36
C GLY A 10 -4.27 0.13 2.01
N ALA A 11 -4.49 0.38 0.71
CA ALA A 11 -5.47 1.36 0.25
C ALA A 11 -6.85 0.79 -0.09
N SER A 12 -7.20 -0.42 0.37
CA SER A 12 -8.54 -0.99 0.18
C SER A 12 -9.60 -0.38 1.11
N ARG A 13 -9.19 0.28 2.20
CA ARG A 13 -10.07 0.88 3.22
C ARG A 13 -9.34 1.86 4.12
N GLY A 14 -10.10 2.53 5.00
CA GLY A 14 -9.56 3.39 6.07
C GLY A 14 -8.65 4.51 5.54
N ILE A 15 -7.58 4.79 6.29
CA ILE A 15 -6.68 5.92 6.01
C ILE A 15 -6.08 5.82 4.60
N GLY A 16 -5.70 4.62 4.14
CA GLY A 16 -5.12 4.45 2.81
C GLY A 16 -6.11 4.79 1.68
N ALA A 17 -7.37 4.36 1.78
CA ALA A 17 -8.41 4.69 0.80
C ALA A 17 -8.75 6.18 0.80
N GLU A 18 -8.94 6.79 1.98
CA GLU A 18 -9.22 8.23 2.11
C GLU A 18 -8.05 9.07 1.58
N SER A 19 -6.81 8.67 1.86
CA SER A 19 -5.62 9.35 1.34
C SER A 19 -5.52 9.24 -0.18
N ALA A 20 -5.89 8.10 -0.76
CA ALA A 20 -5.92 7.91 -2.22
C ALA A 20 -6.89 8.91 -2.88
N VAL A 21 -8.09 9.06 -2.32
CA VAL A 21 -9.10 10.01 -2.80
C VAL A 21 -8.64 11.46 -2.60
N ALA A 22 -8.05 11.79 -1.45
CA ALA A 22 -7.53 13.13 -1.16
C ALA A 22 -6.40 13.52 -2.14
N LEU A 23 -5.48 12.60 -2.44
CA LEU A 23 -4.40 12.81 -3.41
C LEU A 23 -4.96 12.94 -4.84
N ALA A 24 -6.01 12.20 -5.19
CA ALA A 24 -6.70 12.36 -6.46
C ALA A 24 -7.31 13.78 -6.60
N HIS A 25 -7.97 14.28 -5.57
CA HIS A 25 -8.45 15.68 -5.55
C HIS A 25 -7.32 16.71 -5.64
N ALA A 26 -6.13 16.38 -5.13
CA ALA A 26 -4.93 17.22 -5.29
C ALA A 26 -4.25 17.06 -6.67
N GLY A 27 -4.84 16.26 -7.59
CA GLY A 27 -4.40 16.12 -8.97
C GLY A 27 -3.38 14.99 -9.22
N TYR A 28 -3.14 14.10 -8.26
CA TYR A 28 -2.28 12.93 -8.45
C TYR A 28 -3.02 11.82 -9.20
N HIS A 29 -2.34 11.10 -10.10
CA HIS A 29 -2.68 9.73 -10.42
C HIS A 29 -2.30 8.83 -9.25
N VAL A 30 -3.04 7.73 -9.02
CA VAL A 30 -2.84 6.93 -7.81
C VAL A 30 -2.72 5.45 -8.15
N ALA A 31 -1.58 4.85 -7.82
CA ALA A 31 -1.41 3.40 -7.76
C ALA A 31 -1.69 2.95 -6.32
N ILE A 32 -2.57 1.97 -6.17
CA ILE A 32 -3.02 1.47 -4.88
C ILE A 32 -2.82 -0.03 -4.77
N THR A 33 -2.30 -0.48 -3.62
CA THR A 33 -2.11 -1.91 -3.36
C THR A 33 -2.69 -2.32 -2.01
N ALA A 34 -3.27 -3.50 -1.96
CA ALA A 34 -3.75 -4.20 -0.77
C ALA A 34 -4.06 -5.66 -1.11
N ARG A 35 -4.39 -6.46 -0.10
CA ARG A 35 -4.82 -7.86 -0.29
C ARG A 35 -6.21 -7.96 -0.92
N THR A 36 -7.15 -7.08 -0.54
CA THR A 36 -8.54 -7.11 -0.96
C THR A 36 -8.70 -6.36 -2.28
N LEU A 37 -8.86 -7.07 -3.38
CA LEU A 37 -9.12 -6.47 -4.69
C LEU A 37 -10.60 -6.14 -4.84
N THR A 38 -11.47 -7.12 -4.59
CA THR A 38 -12.93 -7.00 -4.71
C THR A 38 -13.61 -7.08 -3.34
N GLU A 39 -14.82 -6.53 -3.24
CA GLU A 39 -15.60 -6.56 -2.00
C GLU A 39 -15.96 -8.01 -1.62
N GLY A 40 -15.87 -8.32 -0.34
CA GLY A 40 -16.24 -9.64 0.19
C GLY A 40 -15.14 -10.69 0.15
N GLU A 41 -13.95 -10.40 -0.34
CA GLU A 41 -12.82 -11.33 -0.25
C GLU A 41 -12.48 -11.63 1.21
N PRO A 42 -12.43 -12.91 1.62
CA PRO A 42 -12.03 -13.27 2.98
C PRO A 42 -10.51 -13.10 3.16
N HIS A 43 -10.12 -12.51 4.25
CA HIS A 43 -8.71 -12.42 4.66
C HIS A 43 -8.60 -12.70 6.16
N ASP A 44 -7.50 -13.31 6.56
CA ASP A 44 -7.19 -13.47 7.97
C ASP A 44 -6.90 -12.10 8.62
N HIS A 45 -7.72 -11.76 9.58
CA HIS A 45 -7.51 -10.64 10.50
C HIS A 45 -7.34 -11.19 11.90
N VAL A 46 -6.76 -10.41 12.79
CA VAL A 46 -6.60 -10.84 14.18
C VAL A 46 -7.94 -11.30 14.76
N GLY A 47 -8.06 -12.62 14.97
CA GLY A 47 -9.24 -13.25 15.56
C GLY A 47 -10.49 -13.38 14.68
N SER A 48 -10.42 -13.06 13.38
CA SER A 48 -11.56 -13.20 12.47
C SER A 48 -11.14 -13.44 11.02
N THR A 49 -11.89 -14.28 10.33
CA THR A 49 -11.81 -14.50 8.87
C THR A 49 -12.96 -13.80 8.14
N ALA A 50 -13.83 -13.08 8.85
CA ALA A 50 -14.96 -12.39 8.22
C ALA A 50 -14.47 -11.29 7.27
N PRO A 51 -15.10 -11.14 6.08
CA PRO A 51 -14.76 -10.06 5.16
C PRO A 51 -14.96 -8.69 5.83
N LEU A 52 -13.98 -7.81 5.67
CA LEU A 52 -14.11 -6.41 6.06
C LEU A 52 -14.62 -5.59 4.86
N PRO A 53 -15.44 -4.56 5.08
CA PRO A 53 -15.91 -3.70 4.00
C PRO A 53 -14.74 -2.94 3.36
N GLY A 54 -14.84 -2.67 2.06
CA GLY A 54 -13.86 -1.93 1.27
C GLY A 54 -12.94 -2.83 0.45
N SER A 55 -12.57 -2.32 -0.73
CA SER A 55 -11.72 -3.00 -1.71
C SER A 55 -10.89 -1.99 -2.51
N LEU A 56 -9.86 -2.48 -3.22
CA LEU A 56 -9.11 -1.63 -4.16
C LEU A 56 -10.01 -1.10 -5.27
N GLU A 57 -10.96 -1.90 -5.77
CA GLU A 57 -11.88 -1.47 -6.82
C GLU A 57 -12.82 -0.35 -6.36
N ALA A 58 -13.32 -0.43 -5.12
CA ALA A 58 -14.13 0.64 -4.52
C ALA A 58 -13.32 1.93 -4.38
N THR A 59 -12.11 1.86 -3.88
CA THR A 59 -11.19 3.01 -3.76
C THR A 59 -10.84 3.59 -5.14
N ALA A 60 -10.52 2.74 -6.11
CA ALA A 60 -10.22 3.17 -7.47
C ALA A 60 -11.41 3.87 -8.15
N THR A 61 -12.62 3.41 -7.89
CA THR A 61 -13.84 4.07 -8.37
C THR A 61 -13.95 5.49 -7.82
N ALA A 62 -13.70 5.68 -6.53
CA ALA A 62 -13.70 7.00 -5.89
C ALA A 62 -12.58 7.92 -6.42
N VAL A 63 -11.37 7.38 -6.62
CA VAL A 63 -10.24 8.10 -7.24
C VAL A 63 -10.59 8.57 -8.66
N ARG A 64 -11.18 7.71 -9.48
CA ARG A 64 -11.60 8.05 -10.85
C ARG A 64 -12.70 9.10 -10.86
N ALA A 65 -13.64 9.05 -9.91
CA ALA A 65 -14.67 10.08 -9.74
C ALA A 65 -14.09 11.46 -9.40
N ALA A 66 -12.92 11.53 -8.78
CA ALA A 66 -12.17 12.77 -8.55
C ALA A 66 -11.41 13.28 -9.80
N GLY A 67 -11.52 12.60 -10.95
CA GLY A 67 -10.99 13.04 -12.25
C GLY A 67 -9.53 12.66 -12.49
N THR A 68 -9.01 11.64 -11.80
CA THR A 68 -7.65 11.11 -11.99
C THR A 68 -7.68 9.62 -12.30
N GLU A 69 -6.53 9.05 -12.68
CA GLU A 69 -6.40 7.63 -12.95
C GLU A 69 -6.05 6.86 -11.68
N ALA A 70 -6.63 5.66 -11.54
CA ALA A 70 -6.31 4.71 -10.48
C ALA A 70 -5.85 3.37 -11.07
N LEU A 71 -4.71 2.87 -10.60
CA LEU A 71 -4.18 1.55 -10.91
C LEU A 71 -4.27 0.65 -9.65
N CYS A 72 -5.04 -0.44 -9.74
CA CYS A 72 -5.16 -1.44 -8.67
C CYS A 72 -4.12 -2.54 -8.86
N LEU A 73 -3.38 -2.84 -7.81
CA LEU A 73 -2.32 -3.83 -7.80
C LEU A 73 -2.46 -4.70 -6.55
N GLN A 74 -3.05 -5.89 -6.70
CA GLN A 74 -3.26 -6.77 -5.55
C GLN A 74 -1.93 -7.33 -5.05
N ALA A 75 -1.61 -7.13 -3.78
CA ALA A 75 -0.44 -7.71 -3.12
C ALA A 75 -0.63 -7.78 -1.60
N ASP A 76 -0.03 -8.80 -0.98
CA ASP A 76 0.10 -8.90 0.47
C ASP A 76 1.43 -8.27 0.91
N ILE A 77 1.41 -7.46 1.95
CA ILE A 77 2.62 -6.82 2.50
C ILE A 77 3.64 -7.83 3.05
N LEU A 78 3.22 -9.06 3.34
CA LEU A 78 4.12 -10.15 3.71
C LEU A 78 4.83 -10.77 2.50
N ASP A 79 4.28 -10.61 1.29
CA ASP A 79 4.93 -11.01 0.04
C ASP A 79 5.70 -9.83 -0.57
N GLU A 80 6.93 -9.65 -0.11
CA GLU A 80 7.81 -8.57 -0.58
C GLU A 80 7.95 -8.57 -2.10
N ALA A 81 8.09 -9.75 -2.73
CA ALA A 81 8.27 -9.85 -4.17
C ALA A 81 7.04 -9.34 -4.94
N ALA A 82 5.84 -9.70 -4.50
CA ALA A 82 4.58 -9.20 -5.09
C ALA A 82 4.43 -7.68 -4.92
N VAL A 83 4.79 -7.14 -3.75
CA VAL A 83 4.74 -5.68 -3.50
C VAL A 83 5.76 -4.94 -4.36
N MET A 84 6.99 -5.47 -4.52
CA MET A 84 8.00 -4.87 -5.42
C MET A 84 7.57 -4.93 -6.88
N GLN A 85 6.93 -6.02 -7.30
CA GLN A 85 6.35 -6.12 -8.65
C GLN A 85 5.25 -5.07 -8.86
N ALA A 86 4.38 -4.87 -7.88
CA ALA A 86 3.35 -3.83 -7.91
C ALA A 86 3.97 -2.42 -8.04
N ALA A 87 5.02 -2.13 -7.27
CA ALA A 87 5.70 -0.84 -7.34
C ALA A 87 6.33 -0.57 -8.71
N ARG A 88 7.00 -1.59 -9.30
CA ARG A 88 7.56 -1.49 -10.65
C ARG A 88 6.46 -1.33 -11.70
N ALA A 89 5.39 -2.12 -11.63
CA ALA A 89 4.26 -1.99 -12.54
C ALA A 89 3.62 -0.60 -12.49
N ALA A 90 3.52 0.02 -11.31
CA ALA A 90 3.05 1.39 -11.18
C ALA A 90 4.01 2.41 -11.83
N ALA A 91 5.33 2.25 -11.61
CA ALA A 91 6.35 3.10 -12.21
C ALA A 91 6.37 2.96 -13.74
N ASP A 92 6.22 1.74 -14.26
CA ASP A 92 6.17 1.47 -15.71
C ASP A 92 4.90 2.04 -16.35
N HIS A 93 3.75 1.88 -15.67
CA HIS A 93 2.45 2.34 -16.18
C HIS A 93 2.36 3.87 -16.28
N PHE A 94 2.79 4.57 -15.23
CA PHE A 94 2.71 6.03 -15.16
C PHE A 94 3.98 6.77 -15.60
N GLY A 95 5.08 6.05 -15.81
CA GLY A 95 6.41 6.63 -16.09
C GLY A 95 7.09 7.26 -14.89
N ARG A 96 6.43 7.32 -13.72
CA ARG A 96 6.92 7.97 -12.51
C ARG A 96 6.17 7.54 -11.24
N VAL A 97 6.81 7.69 -10.09
CA VAL A 97 6.16 7.74 -8.77
C VAL A 97 6.81 8.89 -7.99
N ASP A 98 6.02 9.85 -7.54
CA ASP A 98 6.47 11.06 -6.84
C ASP A 98 6.21 11.03 -5.34
N LEU A 99 5.24 10.22 -4.92
CA LEU A 99 4.89 10.03 -3.52
C LEU A 99 4.73 8.55 -3.23
N LEU A 100 5.46 8.07 -2.25
CA LEU A 100 5.27 6.74 -1.65
C LEU A 100 4.61 6.91 -0.28
N PHE A 101 3.45 6.28 -0.08
CA PHE A 101 2.82 6.19 1.23
C PHE A 101 2.80 4.74 1.72
N ASN A 102 3.73 4.40 2.58
CA ASN A 102 3.75 3.16 3.33
C ASN A 102 2.70 3.23 4.45
N ASN A 103 1.45 2.92 4.10
CA ASN A 103 0.31 2.97 5.02
C ASN A 103 -0.12 1.57 5.49
N ALA A 104 0.14 0.52 4.70
CA ALA A 104 -0.18 -0.84 5.12
C ALA A 104 0.59 -1.22 6.38
N VAL A 105 -0.11 -1.83 7.34
CA VAL A 105 0.46 -2.34 8.59
C VAL A 105 0.06 -3.80 8.73
N TYR A 106 1.02 -4.67 9.00
CA TYR A 106 0.73 -6.04 9.42
C TYR A 106 0.23 -6.03 10.86
N GLN A 107 -1.01 -6.44 11.04
CA GLN A 107 -1.69 -6.57 12.33
C GLN A 107 -2.15 -8.02 12.58
N GLY A 108 -1.31 -8.98 12.21
CA GLY A 108 -1.56 -10.40 12.45
C GLY A 108 -1.19 -10.84 13.87
N ASN A 109 -1.07 -12.14 14.04
CA ASN A 109 -0.69 -12.77 15.30
C ASN A 109 0.66 -12.22 15.79
N GLY A 110 0.77 -11.99 17.08
CA GLY A 110 1.97 -11.48 17.73
C GLY A 110 1.94 -9.99 18.08
N ASN A 111 1.10 -9.18 17.42
CA ASN A 111 1.04 -7.72 17.69
C ASN A 111 0.42 -7.37 19.05
N GLN A 112 -0.41 -8.24 19.61
CA GLN A 112 -1.08 -8.04 20.90
C GLN A 112 -0.75 -9.12 21.92
N GLU A 113 0.24 -9.94 21.64
CA GLU A 113 0.71 -10.99 22.56
C GLU A 113 1.54 -10.38 23.69
N ARG A 114 1.57 -11.08 24.83
CA ARG A 114 2.51 -10.73 25.89
C ARG A 114 3.95 -11.00 25.41
N LEU A 115 4.89 -10.19 25.81
CA LEU A 115 6.28 -10.32 25.41
C LEU A 115 6.85 -11.74 25.61
N LEU A 116 6.41 -12.44 26.64
CA LEU A 116 6.88 -13.80 26.96
C LEU A 116 6.29 -14.88 26.05
N ASP A 117 5.23 -14.58 25.32
CA ASP A 117 4.46 -15.52 24.51
C ASP A 117 4.67 -15.30 23.00
N VAL A 118 5.32 -14.20 22.60
CA VAL A 118 5.61 -13.90 21.19
C VAL A 118 6.65 -14.88 20.64
N THR A 119 6.30 -15.55 19.54
CA THR A 119 7.21 -16.48 18.86
C THR A 119 8.14 -15.77 17.86
N ARG A 120 9.18 -16.46 17.43
CA ARG A 120 10.10 -15.97 16.40
C ARG A 120 9.39 -15.74 15.08
N GLU A 121 8.49 -16.65 14.67
CA GLU A 121 7.72 -16.57 13.44
C GLU A 121 6.79 -15.36 13.43
N GLN A 122 6.17 -15.05 14.58
CA GLN A 122 5.34 -13.86 14.73
C GLN A 122 6.17 -12.57 14.59
N LEU A 123 7.35 -12.52 15.21
CA LEU A 123 8.27 -11.39 15.07
C LEU A 123 8.74 -11.23 13.62
N ASP A 124 9.11 -12.32 12.96
CA ASP A 124 9.55 -12.28 11.55
C ASP A 124 8.45 -11.72 10.64
N ALA A 125 7.18 -12.11 10.83
CA ALA A 125 6.06 -11.54 10.08
C ALA A 125 5.83 -10.05 10.38
N ILE A 126 5.93 -9.64 11.65
CA ILE A 126 5.83 -8.23 12.07
C ILE A 126 6.93 -7.39 11.40
N TYR A 127 8.18 -7.85 11.46
CA TYR A 127 9.29 -7.15 10.83
C TYR A 127 9.21 -7.17 9.30
N GLN A 128 8.77 -8.29 8.71
CA GLN A 128 8.60 -8.36 7.26
C GLN A 128 7.59 -7.32 6.78
N GLY A 129 6.39 -7.32 7.35
CA GLY A 129 5.32 -6.42 6.90
C GLY A 129 5.53 -4.96 7.25
N ASN A 130 6.13 -4.67 8.44
CA ASN A 130 6.17 -3.29 8.96
C ASN A 130 7.54 -2.61 8.80
N LEU A 131 8.59 -3.35 8.44
CA LEU A 131 9.92 -2.80 8.27
C LEU A 131 10.55 -3.19 6.92
N PHE A 132 10.70 -4.50 6.63
CA PHE A 132 11.48 -4.91 5.47
C PHE A 132 10.80 -4.59 4.14
N THR A 133 9.51 -4.90 4.00
CA THR A 133 8.75 -4.57 2.78
C THR A 133 8.64 -3.05 2.55
N PRO A 134 8.31 -2.20 3.54
CA PRO A 134 8.41 -0.74 3.39
C PRO A 134 9.80 -0.25 2.99
N LEU A 135 10.87 -0.80 3.56
CA LEU A 135 12.24 -0.46 3.20
C LEU A 135 12.56 -0.83 1.74
N ALA A 136 12.17 -2.05 1.32
CA ALA A 136 12.35 -2.50 -0.06
C ALA A 136 11.57 -1.64 -1.06
N LEU A 137 10.37 -1.16 -0.70
CA LEU A 137 9.61 -0.18 -1.51
C LEU A 137 10.37 1.13 -1.66
N VAL A 138 10.94 1.66 -0.58
CA VAL A 138 11.79 2.86 -0.65
C VAL A 138 12.97 2.61 -1.60
N GLN A 139 13.68 1.51 -1.43
CA GLN A 139 14.84 1.16 -2.30
C GLN A 139 14.45 0.99 -3.77
N THR A 140 13.22 0.54 -4.05
CA THR A 140 12.71 0.34 -5.42
C THR A 140 12.34 1.66 -6.09
N LEU A 141 11.70 2.60 -5.38
CA LEU A 141 11.14 3.82 -5.96
C LEU A 141 12.04 5.05 -5.83
N LEU A 142 12.89 5.10 -4.81
CA LEU A 142 13.76 6.24 -4.52
C LEU A 142 14.72 6.61 -5.65
N PRO A 143 15.36 5.66 -6.37
CA PRO A 143 16.25 6.02 -7.48
C PRO A 143 15.57 6.90 -8.54
N GLY A 144 14.36 6.51 -8.98
CA GLY A 144 13.60 7.32 -9.93
C GLY A 144 13.15 8.68 -9.37
N MET A 145 12.88 8.78 -8.06
CA MET A 145 12.60 10.07 -7.41
C MET A 145 13.85 10.98 -7.44
N ILE A 146 15.03 10.43 -7.14
CA ILE A 146 16.31 11.18 -7.18
C ILE A 146 16.60 11.67 -8.60
N GLU A 147 16.47 10.83 -9.62
CA GLU A 147 16.69 11.19 -11.01
C GLU A 147 15.81 12.36 -11.49
N ARG A 148 14.59 12.42 -10.98
CA ARG A 148 13.64 13.52 -11.26
C ARG A 148 13.81 14.75 -10.36
N GLY A 149 14.78 14.74 -9.46
CA GLY A 149 15.09 15.87 -8.58
C GLY A 149 14.24 15.96 -7.31
N GLY A 150 13.47 14.93 -6.97
CA GLY A 150 12.73 14.88 -5.71
C GLY A 150 11.56 13.91 -5.68
N GLY A 151 11.08 13.65 -4.47
CA GLY A 151 9.91 12.83 -4.17
C GLY A 151 9.54 12.96 -2.70
N THR A 152 8.44 12.36 -2.31
CA THR A 152 7.96 12.33 -0.92
C THR A 152 7.77 10.91 -0.47
N ILE A 153 8.27 10.57 0.71
CA ILE A 153 8.05 9.26 1.34
C ILE A 153 7.37 9.50 2.68
N ILE A 154 6.23 8.86 2.89
CA ILE A 154 5.46 8.89 4.13
C ILE A 154 5.41 7.48 4.70
N ASN A 155 5.81 7.30 5.93
CA ASN A 155 5.67 6.05 6.67
C ASN A 155 4.64 6.24 7.78
N MET A 156 3.62 5.38 7.79
CA MET A 156 2.69 5.26 8.90
C MET A 156 3.36 4.42 10.00
N VAL A 157 3.35 4.91 11.22
CA VAL A 157 3.95 4.28 12.40
C VAL A 157 2.94 4.25 13.54
#